data_faf6c874a5e0488f0b91a67d28a2f9f3
#
_entry.id   faf6c874a5e0488f0b91a67d28a2f9f3
#
_cell.length_a   1.000
_cell.length_b   1.000
_cell.length_c   1.000
_cell.angle_alpha   90.00
_cell.angle_beta   90.00
_cell.angle_gamma   90.00
#
_symmetry.space_group_name_H-M   'P 1'
#
loop_
_entity.id
_entity.type
_entity.pdbx_description
1 polymer ?
#
loop_
_entity_poly.entity_id
_entity_poly.type
_entity_poly.pdbx_seq_one_letter_code
_entity_poly.pdbx_strand_id
1 'polypeptide(L)'
;RAAENGDKPFLSATRDGEGRAISWNEAARQVAALAESLTRIGLEPGDRVMLVSENRPEWLIADLGIMAAGCVTVPTYTTNTTRDHTHILGNSGAKAVIVSTQKLARNLIPAVLFSSECNHVIGIEDIRTGQAPETINFHHWDEMVAGQADVGALDQRRGQRG
;
A
#
# COMPACT_ATOMS: atom_id res chain seq x y z
N ARG A 1 -19.98 2.98 1.01
CA ARG A 1 -20.74 3.92 1.49
C ARG A 1 -20.19 5.22 2.03
N ALA A 2 -19.11 5.66 1.45
CA ALA A 2 -18.54 6.94 1.84
C ALA A 2 -19.54 8.06 1.68
N ALA A 3 -20.37 8.00 0.63
CA ALA A 3 -21.34 9.05 0.39
C ALA A 3 -22.39 9.17 1.49
N GLU A 4 -22.76 8.06 2.10
CA GLU A 4 -23.78 8.06 3.14
C GLU A 4 -23.21 8.40 4.51
N ASN A 5 -21.94 8.12 4.72
CA ASN A 5 -21.29 8.26 6.01
C ASN A 5 -20.12 9.23 5.99
N GLY A 6 -20.14 10.21 5.06
CA GLY A 6 -19.00 11.03 4.73
C GLY A 6 -18.19 11.55 5.90
N ASP A 7 -18.87 12.02 6.94
CA ASP A 7 -18.19 12.63 8.08
C ASP A 7 -18.04 11.69 9.27
N LYS A 8 -18.52 10.45 9.15
CA LYS A 8 -18.40 9.49 10.23
C LYS A 8 -17.05 8.82 10.18
N PRO A 9 -16.48 8.45 11.33
CA PRO A 9 -15.19 7.76 11.33
C PRO A 9 -15.29 6.42 10.60
N PHE A 10 -14.32 6.18 9.73
CA PHE A 10 -14.17 4.90 9.05
C PHE A 10 -13.48 3.91 9.98
N LEU A 11 -12.36 4.34 10.56
CA LEU A 11 -11.59 3.58 11.50
C LEU A 11 -11.11 4.51 12.60
N SER A 12 -11.04 3.99 13.80
CA SER A 12 -10.43 4.67 14.93
C SER A 12 -9.29 3.82 15.44
N ALA A 13 -8.15 4.44 15.64
CA ALA A 13 -7.00 3.76 16.19
C ALA A 13 -6.28 4.68 17.15
N THR A 14 -5.78 4.12 18.24
CA THR A 14 -4.93 4.85 19.16
C THR A 14 -3.51 4.36 18.98
N ARG A 15 -2.61 5.31 18.86
CA ARG A 15 -1.23 5.01 18.61
C ARG A 15 -0.41 5.97 19.45
N ASP A 16 0.40 5.41 20.35
CA ASP A 16 1.21 6.20 21.28
C ASP A 16 0.36 7.19 22.07
N GLY A 17 -0.84 6.77 22.44
CA GLY A 17 -1.75 7.60 23.20
C GLY A 17 -2.52 8.62 22.39
N GLU A 18 -2.31 8.67 21.08
CA GLU A 18 -3.01 9.59 20.20
C GLU A 18 -4.12 8.88 19.46
N GLY A 19 -5.33 9.37 19.57
CA GLY A 19 -6.43 8.86 18.79
C GLY A 19 -6.34 9.36 17.36
N ARG A 20 -6.48 8.46 16.41
CA ARG A 20 -6.58 8.83 15.00
C ARG A 20 -7.86 8.28 14.45
N ALA A 21 -8.63 9.14 13.83
CA ALA A 21 -9.86 8.74 13.16
C ALA A 21 -9.80 9.23 11.72
N ILE A 22 -10.18 8.36 10.82
CA ILE A 22 -10.24 8.69 9.39
C ILE A 22 -11.69 8.59 8.98
N SER A 23 -12.22 9.65 8.38
CA SER A 23 -13.59 9.65 7.91
C SER A 23 -13.74 8.75 6.68
N TRP A 24 -14.98 8.36 6.39
CA TRP A 24 -15.26 7.58 5.19
C TRP A 24 -14.83 8.30 3.92
N ASN A 25 -15.04 9.62 3.85
CA ASN A 25 -14.64 10.40 2.68
C ASN A 25 -13.13 10.42 2.53
N GLU A 26 -12.41 10.60 3.61
CA GLU A 26 -10.95 10.61 3.54
C GLU A 26 -10.41 9.23 3.18
N ALA A 27 -10.98 8.16 3.76
CA ALA A 27 -10.56 6.80 3.42
C ALA A 27 -10.81 6.50 1.95
N ALA A 28 -11.98 6.89 1.44
CA ALA A 28 -12.29 6.68 0.02
C ALA A 28 -11.34 7.45 -0.88
N ARG A 29 -11.00 8.68 -0.48
CA ARG A 29 -10.05 9.48 -1.23
C ARG A 29 -8.67 8.81 -1.26
N GLN A 30 -8.22 8.29 -0.13
CA GLN A 30 -6.91 7.64 -0.07
C GLN A 30 -6.89 6.34 -0.87
N VAL A 31 -7.98 5.58 -0.82
CA VAL A 31 -8.09 4.34 -1.63
C VAL A 31 -7.99 4.68 -3.12
N ALA A 32 -8.71 5.70 -3.56
CA ALA A 32 -8.68 6.11 -4.96
C ALA A 32 -7.29 6.59 -5.37
N ALA A 33 -6.67 7.40 -4.53
CA ALA A 33 -5.33 7.92 -4.82
C ALA A 33 -4.30 6.79 -4.87
N LEU A 34 -4.39 5.84 -3.95
CA LEU A 34 -3.45 4.72 -3.93
C LEU A 34 -3.62 3.86 -5.18
N ALA A 35 -4.86 3.56 -5.57
CA ALA A 35 -5.12 2.77 -6.77
C ALA A 35 -4.52 3.44 -8.00
N GLU A 36 -4.69 4.74 -8.10
CA GLU A 36 -4.11 5.49 -9.22
C GLU A 36 -2.60 5.49 -9.17
N SER A 37 -2.02 5.66 -7.99
CA SER A 37 -0.58 5.67 -7.84
C SER A 37 0.02 4.31 -8.22
N LEU A 38 -0.61 3.23 -7.82
CA LEU A 38 -0.14 1.88 -8.16
C LEU A 38 -0.15 1.68 -9.68
N THR A 39 -1.19 2.14 -10.34
CA THR A 39 -1.26 2.07 -11.79
C THR A 39 -0.16 2.90 -12.43
N ARG A 40 0.08 4.09 -11.87
CA ARG A 40 1.06 5.02 -12.43
C ARG A 40 2.48 4.47 -12.33
N ILE A 41 2.81 3.73 -11.29
CA ILE A 41 4.16 3.17 -11.16
C ILE A 41 4.33 1.89 -11.98
N GLY A 42 3.29 1.44 -12.66
CA GLY A 42 3.41 0.36 -13.64
C GLY A 42 2.72 -0.94 -13.29
N LEU A 43 1.98 -1.00 -12.19
CA LEU A 43 1.26 -2.22 -11.85
C LEU A 43 0.03 -2.37 -12.74
N GLU A 44 -0.23 -3.59 -13.13
CA GLU A 44 -1.33 -3.93 -14.02
C GLU A 44 -2.34 -4.81 -13.30
N PRO A 45 -3.59 -4.88 -13.79
CA PRO A 45 -4.57 -5.79 -13.18
C PRO A 45 -4.03 -7.21 -13.12
N GLY A 46 -4.23 -7.85 -11.98
CA GLY A 46 -3.73 -9.18 -11.74
C GLY A 46 -2.37 -9.23 -11.07
N ASP A 47 -1.63 -8.13 -11.06
CA ASP A 47 -0.35 -8.09 -10.37
C ASP A 47 -0.57 -8.22 -8.87
N ARG A 48 0.41 -8.81 -8.18
CA ARG A 48 0.33 -9.02 -6.74
C ARG A 48 1.12 -7.95 -6.02
N VAL A 49 0.60 -7.53 -4.87
CA VAL A 49 1.25 -6.58 -3.97
C VAL A 49 1.30 -7.20 -2.58
N MET A 50 2.49 -7.36 -2.06
CA MET A 50 2.69 -7.91 -0.72
C MET A 50 2.42 -6.82 0.31
N LEU A 51 1.71 -7.16 1.37
CA LEU A 51 1.35 -6.20 2.41
C LEU A 51 1.89 -6.68 3.74
N VAL A 52 2.83 -5.92 4.31
CA VAL A 52 3.51 -6.24 5.55
C VAL A 52 3.24 -5.12 6.54
N SER A 53 2.24 -5.31 7.38
CA SER A 53 1.81 -4.27 8.30
C SER A 53 1.05 -4.88 9.45
N GLU A 54 1.20 -4.27 10.60
CA GLU A 54 0.35 -4.57 11.74
C GLU A 54 -1.05 -4.00 11.49
N ASN A 55 -1.96 -4.30 12.38
CA ASN A 55 -3.35 -3.88 12.28
C ASN A 55 -3.44 -2.37 12.53
N ARG A 56 -3.72 -1.62 11.49
CA ARG A 56 -3.81 -0.16 11.55
C ARG A 56 -4.68 0.33 10.38
N PRO A 57 -5.17 1.59 10.44
CA PRO A 57 -6.06 2.08 9.37
C PRO A 57 -5.45 1.96 7.97
N GLU A 58 -4.16 2.23 7.83
CA GLU A 58 -3.49 2.15 6.54
C GLU A 58 -3.53 0.75 5.96
N TRP A 59 -3.59 -0.28 6.82
CA TRP A 59 -3.66 -1.65 6.33
C TRP A 59 -4.90 -1.86 5.46
N LEU A 60 -6.05 -1.41 5.95
CA LEU A 60 -7.30 -1.58 5.21
C LEU A 60 -7.32 -0.70 3.96
N ILE A 61 -6.80 0.52 4.07
CA ILE A 61 -6.71 1.41 2.91
C ILE A 61 -5.81 0.79 1.85
N ALA A 62 -4.69 0.19 2.26
CA ALA A 62 -3.80 -0.49 1.34
C ALA A 62 -4.50 -1.64 0.63
N ASP A 63 -5.20 -2.48 1.39
CA ASP A 63 -5.90 -3.62 0.84
C ASP A 63 -6.95 -3.18 -0.18
N LEU A 64 -7.76 -2.19 0.18
CA LEU A 64 -8.79 -1.69 -0.71
C LEU A 64 -8.21 -0.99 -1.93
N GLY A 65 -7.12 -0.25 -1.77
CA GLY A 65 -6.46 0.43 -2.88
C GLY A 65 -5.84 -0.56 -3.87
N ILE A 66 -5.23 -1.62 -3.35
CA ILE A 66 -4.68 -2.68 -4.20
C ILE A 66 -5.80 -3.30 -5.02
N MET A 67 -6.91 -3.64 -4.38
CA MET A 67 -8.04 -4.23 -5.09
C MET A 67 -8.66 -3.27 -6.08
N ALA A 68 -8.74 -1.99 -5.73
CA ALA A 68 -9.29 -0.98 -6.63
C ALA A 68 -8.43 -0.81 -7.89
N ALA A 69 -7.13 -1.08 -7.79
CA ALA A 69 -6.25 -1.06 -8.95
C ALA A 69 -6.36 -2.33 -9.78
N GLY A 70 -7.17 -3.28 -9.36
CA GLY A 70 -7.29 -4.57 -10.04
C GLY A 70 -6.21 -5.56 -9.65
N CYS A 71 -5.42 -5.24 -8.64
CA CYS A 71 -4.32 -6.09 -8.19
C CYS A 71 -4.78 -7.02 -7.08
N VAL A 72 -3.90 -7.90 -6.65
CA VAL A 72 -4.19 -8.90 -5.63
C VAL A 72 -3.31 -8.63 -4.42
N THR A 73 -3.93 -8.52 -3.25
CA THR A 73 -3.20 -8.35 -2.00
C THR A 73 -2.65 -9.68 -1.53
N VAL A 74 -1.37 -9.68 -1.14
CA VAL A 74 -0.74 -10.84 -0.51
C VAL A 74 -0.37 -10.43 0.91
N PRO A 75 -1.28 -10.63 1.88
CA PRO A 75 -1.00 -10.23 3.26
C PRO A 75 -0.02 -11.20 3.90
N THR A 76 0.85 -10.67 4.77
CA THR A 76 1.83 -11.48 5.44
C THR A 76 1.85 -11.18 6.93
N TYR A 77 2.50 -12.03 7.69
CA TYR A 77 2.64 -11.84 9.12
C TYR A 77 3.79 -10.90 9.44
N THR A 78 3.61 -10.08 10.46
CA THR A 78 4.65 -9.15 10.89
C THR A 78 5.82 -9.86 11.58
N THR A 79 5.62 -11.12 11.94
CA THR A 79 6.67 -11.93 12.57
C THR A 79 7.53 -12.69 11.56
N ASN A 80 7.27 -12.52 10.27
CA ASN A 80 8.02 -13.24 9.25
C ASN A 80 9.48 -12.81 9.23
N THR A 81 10.34 -13.80 8.98
CA THR A 81 11.77 -13.57 8.78
C THR A 81 12.04 -13.20 7.33
N THR A 82 13.27 -12.81 7.04
CA THR A 82 13.70 -12.55 5.66
C THR A 82 13.47 -13.79 4.79
N ARG A 83 13.73 -14.97 5.34
CA ARG A 83 13.54 -16.21 4.61
C ARG A 83 12.07 -16.42 4.25
N ASP A 84 11.18 -16.14 5.20
CA ASP A 84 9.75 -16.24 4.95
C ASP A 84 9.31 -15.27 3.84
N HIS A 85 9.79 -14.03 3.91
CA HIS A 85 9.46 -13.03 2.90
C HIS A 85 10.00 -13.42 1.54
N THR A 86 11.21 -13.97 1.48
CA THR A 86 11.80 -14.42 0.22
C THR A 86 10.95 -15.50 -0.41
N HIS A 87 10.48 -16.44 0.40
CA HIS A 87 9.63 -17.52 -0.08
C HIS A 87 8.30 -17.00 -0.63
N ILE A 88 7.67 -16.08 0.11
CA ILE A 88 6.39 -15.52 -0.30
C ILE A 88 6.53 -14.69 -1.59
N LEU A 89 7.58 -13.89 -1.68
CA LEU A 89 7.83 -13.10 -2.88
C LEU A 89 8.07 -14.00 -4.09
N GLY A 90 8.82 -15.08 -3.90
CA GLY A 90 9.08 -16.02 -4.98
C GLY A 90 7.82 -16.72 -5.45
N ASN A 91 6.98 -17.16 -4.52
CA ASN A 91 5.76 -17.88 -4.87
C ASN A 91 4.70 -16.98 -5.47
N SER A 92 4.56 -15.76 -4.96
CA SER A 92 3.51 -14.86 -5.42
C SER A 92 3.89 -14.11 -6.68
N GLY A 93 5.18 -13.90 -6.91
CA GLY A 93 5.62 -13.04 -8.00
C GLY A 93 5.23 -11.59 -7.78
N ALA A 94 5.09 -11.17 -6.52
CA ALA A 94 4.65 -9.81 -6.22
C ALA A 94 5.62 -8.78 -6.79
N LYS A 95 5.08 -7.75 -7.41
CA LYS A 95 5.87 -6.70 -8.04
C LYS A 95 6.12 -5.52 -7.12
N ALA A 96 5.38 -5.42 -6.05
CA ALA A 96 5.51 -4.34 -5.09
C ALA A 96 5.23 -4.87 -3.68
N VAL A 97 5.77 -4.17 -2.70
CA VAL A 97 5.46 -4.44 -1.28
C VAL A 97 5.06 -3.13 -0.62
N ILE A 98 4.11 -3.20 0.28
CA ILE A 98 3.74 -2.08 1.15
C ILE A 98 4.12 -2.51 2.55
N VAL A 99 4.96 -1.73 3.23
CA VAL A 99 5.46 -2.06 4.56
C VAL A 99 5.24 -0.89 5.49
N SER A 100 4.79 -1.16 6.71
CA SER A 100 4.36 -0.10 7.61
C SER A 100 5.50 0.58 8.36
N THR A 101 6.49 -0.16 8.85
CA THR A 101 7.50 0.41 9.73
C THR A 101 8.91 0.03 9.32
N GLN A 102 9.88 0.81 9.79
CA GLN A 102 11.29 0.51 9.59
C GLN A 102 11.66 -0.85 10.18
N LYS A 103 11.08 -1.18 11.32
CA LYS A 103 11.37 -2.45 11.98
C LYS A 103 11.00 -3.62 11.09
N LEU A 104 9.81 -3.57 10.49
CA LEU A 104 9.35 -4.62 9.60
C LEU A 104 10.13 -4.62 8.29
N ALA A 105 10.55 -3.46 7.82
CA ALA A 105 11.31 -3.35 6.59
C ALA A 105 12.67 -4.02 6.70
N ARG A 106 13.26 -4.08 7.89
CA ARG A 106 14.58 -4.69 8.06
C ARG A 106 14.64 -6.13 7.59
N ASN A 107 13.59 -6.90 7.85
CA ASN A 107 13.54 -8.29 7.40
C ASN A 107 13.04 -8.41 5.98
N LEU A 108 12.36 -7.42 5.49
CA LEU A 108 11.72 -7.46 4.17
C LEU A 108 12.68 -7.03 3.06
N ILE A 109 13.44 -5.97 3.27
CA ILE A 109 14.27 -5.39 2.21
C ILE A 109 15.25 -6.40 1.62
N PRO A 110 15.97 -7.22 2.41
CA PRO A 110 16.86 -8.20 1.80
C PRO A 110 16.12 -9.18 0.90
N ALA A 111 14.88 -9.53 1.25
CA ALA A 111 14.08 -10.41 0.41
C ALA A 111 13.70 -9.74 -0.90
N VAL A 112 13.38 -8.44 -0.85
CA VAL A 112 13.08 -7.68 -2.06
C VAL A 112 14.30 -7.62 -2.98
N LEU A 113 15.46 -7.39 -2.40
CA LEU A 113 16.70 -7.34 -3.18
C LEU A 113 16.99 -8.66 -3.87
N PHE A 114 16.60 -9.76 -3.26
CA PHE A 114 16.82 -11.07 -3.82
C PHE A 114 15.77 -11.44 -4.88
N SER A 115 14.63 -10.78 -4.86
CA SER A 115 13.53 -11.07 -5.78
C SER A 115 13.83 -10.57 -7.18
N SER A 116 13.44 -11.33 -8.18
CA SER A 116 13.57 -10.90 -9.57
C SER A 116 12.36 -10.12 -10.05
N GLU A 117 11.25 -10.19 -9.32
CA GLU A 117 9.98 -9.56 -9.75
C GLU A 117 9.66 -8.28 -9.00
N CYS A 118 10.01 -8.22 -7.71
CA CYS A 118 9.61 -7.13 -6.85
C CYS A 118 10.62 -5.99 -6.95
N ASN A 119 10.16 -4.85 -7.47
CA ASN A 119 11.04 -3.70 -7.62
C ASN A 119 10.44 -2.39 -7.10
N HIS A 120 9.33 -2.46 -6.36
CA HIS A 120 8.73 -1.29 -5.73
C HIS A 120 8.52 -1.55 -4.25
N VAL A 121 8.92 -0.60 -3.42
CA VAL A 121 8.71 -0.65 -1.98
C VAL A 121 8.01 0.63 -1.55
N ILE A 122 6.86 0.49 -0.92
CA ILE A 122 6.07 1.61 -0.44
C ILE A 122 6.10 1.58 1.08
N GLY A 123 6.63 2.61 1.69
CA GLY A 123 6.74 2.71 3.15
C GLY A 123 5.63 3.57 3.73
N ILE A 124 4.86 3.01 4.66
CA ILE A 124 3.81 3.80 5.33
C ILE A 124 4.46 4.80 6.27
N GLU A 125 5.41 4.36 7.07
CA GLU A 125 6.26 5.26 7.82
C GLU A 125 7.53 5.53 7.02
N ASP A 126 8.36 6.41 7.53
CA ASP A 126 9.60 6.75 6.85
C ASP A 126 10.57 5.56 6.92
N ILE A 127 10.78 4.92 5.78
CA ILE A 127 11.63 3.74 5.68
C ILE A 127 12.98 4.18 5.13
N ARG A 128 14.04 3.89 5.87
CA ARG A 128 15.40 4.20 5.46
C ARG A 128 16.14 2.91 5.17
N THR A 129 16.72 2.85 4.01
CA THR A 129 17.35 1.62 3.52
C THR A 129 18.85 1.80 3.32
N GLY A 130 19.39 2.97 3.63
CA GLY A 130 20.80 3.24 3.35
C GLY A 130 21.03 3.31 1.86
N GLN A 131 21.96 2.52 1.38
CA GLN A 131 22.27 2.49 -0.05
C GLN A 131 21.42 1.42 -0.73
N ALA A 132 20.34 1.85 -1.36
CA ALA A 132 19.49 0.94 -2.11
C ALA A 132 19.94 0.91 -3.56
N PRO A 133 19.88 -0.28 -4.21
CA PRO A 133 20.16 -0.36 -5.64
C PRO A 133 19.16 0.47 -6.43
N GLU A 134 19.61 0.99 -7.57
CA GLU A 134 18.73 1.77 -8.43
C GLU A 134 17.59 0.94 -9.02
N THR A 135 17.71 -0.38 -8.94
CA THR A 135 16.68 -1.28 -9.46
C THR A 135 15.44 -1.30 -8.59
N ILE A 136 15.53 -0.77 -7.36
CA ILE A 136 14.39 -0.73 -6.46
C ILE A 136 13.91 0.70 -6.32
N ASN A 137 12.61 0.89 -6.52
CA ASN A 137 11.98 2.19 -6.43
C ASN A 137 11.27 2.29 -5.08
N PHE A 138 11.68 3.29 -4.29
CA PHE A 138 11.08 3.53 -2.98
C PHE A 138 10.06 4.65 -3.08
N HIS A 139 8.92 4.43 -2.47
CA HIS A 139 7.81 5.39 -2.48
C HIS A 139 7.36 5.62 -1.05
N HIS A 140 6.92 6.84 -0.77
CA HIS A 140 6.36 7.17 0.53
C HIS A 140 4.84 7.06 0.46
N TRP A 141 4.25 6.44 1.49
CA TRP A 141 2.81 6.29 1.57
C TRP A 141 2.09 7.62 1.40
N ASP A 142 2.60 8.67 2.07
CA ASP A 142 1.94 9.97 2.01
C ASP A 142 1.84 10.48 0.58
N GLU A 143 2.84 10.24 -0.25
CA GLU A 143 2.80 10.61 -1.65
C GLU A 143 1.82 9.76 -2.45
N MET A 144 1.76 8.49 -2.13
CA MET A 144 0.90 7.56 -2.84
C MET A 144 -0.58 7.84 -2.59
N VAL A 145 -0.92 8.32 -1.40
CA VAL A 145 -2.32 8.58 -1.04
C VAL A 145 -2.69 10.07 -1.07
N ALA A 146 -1.70 10.96 -1.20
CA ALA A 146 -1.96 12.39 -1.27
C ALA A 146 -2.49 12.79 -2.63
N GLY A 147 -1.79 12.34 -3.61
CA GLY A 147 -2.10 12.42 -4.99
C GLY A 147 -2.86 13.56 -5.54
N GLN A 148 -2.80 13.59 -6.78
CA GLN A 148 -3.64 14.39 -7.62
C GLN A 148 -5.02 13.77 -7.72
N ALA A 149 -5.09 12.46 -7.51
CA ALA A 149 -6.32 11.74 -7.67
C ALA A 149 -7.22 12.05 -6.50
N ASP A 150 -8.40 12.50 -6.80
CA ASP A 150 -9.46 12.66 -5.83
C ASP A 150 -10.65 11.85 -6.32
N VAL A 151 -11.71 11.85 -5.51
CA VAL A 151 -12.89 11.08 -5.85
C VAL A 151 -13.50 11.57 -7.16
N GLY A 152 -13.47 12.87 -7.39
CA GLY A 152 -13.99 13.46 -8.62
C GLY A 152 -13.24 12.99 -9.85
N ALA A 153 -11.90 13.00 -9.79
CA ALA A 153 -11.09 12.56 -10.92
C ALA A 153 -11.32 11.08 -11.21
N LEU A 154 -11.46 10.27 -10.16
CA LEU A 154 -11.72 8.86 -10.33
C LEU A 154 -13.10 8.62 -10.96
N ASP A 155 -14.09 9.39 -10.54
CA ASP A 155 -15.43 9.29 -11.11
C ASP A 155 -15.45 9.64 -12.59
N GLN A 156 -14.71 10.67 -12.98
CA GLN A 156 -14.59 11.03 -14.39
C GLN A 156 -13.98 9.91 -15.20
N ARG A 157 -12.97 9.27 -14.65
CA ARG A 157 -12.33 8.16 -15.34
C ARG A 157 -13.27 7.00 -15.52
N ARG A 158 -14.07 6.69 -14.51
CA ARG A 158 -15.07 5.64 -14.63
C ARG A 158 -16.11 5.99 -15.68
N GLY A 159 -16.51 7.25 -15.72
CA GLY A 159 -17.44 7.71 -16.75
C GLY A 159 -16.90 7.52 -18.14
N GLN A 160 -15.61 7.76 -18.34
CA GLN A 160 -14.98 7.58 -19.64
C GLN A 160 -14.93 6.13 -20.06
N ARG A 161 -14.82 5.24 -19.12
CA ARG A 161 -14.84 3.82 -19.45
C ARG A 161 -16.22 3.30 -19.75
N GLY A 162 -17.19 4.07 -19.40
CA GLY A 162 -18.58 3.80 -19.67
C GLY A 162 -19.05 2.53 -19.22
#